data_83c540f5d03de4619e48255cea52a9d1
#
_entry.id   83c540f5d03de4619e48255cea52a9d1
#
_cell.length_a   1.000
_cell.length_b   1.000
_cell.length_c   1.000
_cell.angle_alpha   90.00
_cell.angle_beta   90.00
_cell.angle_gamma   90.00
#
_symmetry.space_group_name_H-M   'P 1'
#
loop_
_entity.id
_entity.type
_entity.pdbx_description
1 polymer ?
#
loop_
_entity_poly.entity_id
_entity_poly.type
_entity_poly.pdbx_seq_one_letter_code
_entity_poly.pdbx_strand_id
1 'polypeptide(L)'
;MHHDDDWIPVSVENCDLVVGPFYHGTKANLSVGELLTAGFRSNYDDSVVMNHIYFTTLPKGAGLAAEIAKGDGRPRVYVVMPMGRFEDDPNVTNKKFRGNPTRSYRSESPLKIIGEIERWESYDPEFIQQLRDRVKAGMGVIIN
;
A
#
# COMPACT_ATOMS: atom_id res chain seq x y z
N MET A 1 9.86 -26.67 3.01
CA MET A 1 9.70 -26.29 1.58
C MET A 1 8.45 -25.44 1.42
N HIS A 2 8.60 -24.33 0.75
CA HIS A 2 7.48 -23.46 0.48
C HIS A 2 6.80 -23.83 -0.84
N HIS A 3 5.49 -23.89 -0.81
CA HIS A 3 4.67 -24.16 -2.00
C HIS A 3 3.72 -22.98 -2.24
N ASP A 4 3.51 -22.63 -3.50
CA ASP A 4 2.52 -21.64 -3.89
C ASP A 4 1.11 -22.04 -3.46
N ASP A 5 0.86 -23.34 -3.28
CA ASP A 5 -0.42 -23.85 -2.83
C ASP A 5 -0.73 -23.48 -1.38
N ASP A 6 0.29 -23.08 -0.61
CA ASP A 6 0.12 -22.65 0.79
C ASP A 6 -0.45 -21.24 0.90
N TRP A 7 -0.46 -20.49 -0.21
CA TRP A 7 -1.02 -19.14 -0.19
C TRP A 7 -2.54 -19.19 -0.12
N ILE A 8 -3.08 -18.46 0.84
CA ILE A 8 -4.52 -18.32 1.03
C ILE A 8 -4.91 -16.91 0.60
N PRO A 9 -5.76 -16.75 -0.42
CA PRO A 9 -6.26 -15.43 -0.81
C PRO A 9 -6.96 -14.74 0.35
N VAL A 10 -6.67 -13.45 0.53
CA VAL A 10 -7.34 -12.64 1.55
C VAL A 10 -8.51 -11.91 0.92
N SER A 11 -9.67 -12.11 1.50
CA SER A 11 -10.91 -11.46 1.11
C SER A 11 -11.54 -10.77 2.32
N VAL A 12 -12.58 -10.01 2.10
CA VAL A 12 -13.32 -9.37 3.20
C VAL A 12 -13.89 -10.39 4.20
N GLU A 13 -13.99 -11.66 3.82
CA GLU A 13 -14.54 -12.71 4.68
C GLU A 13 -13.51 -13.26 5.66
N ASN A 14 -12.23 -13.30 5.29
CA ASN A 14 -11.17 -13.90 6.11
C ASN A 14 -10.04 -12.93 6.50
N CYS A 15 -10.22 -11.63 6.25
CA CYS A 15 -9.16 -10.64 6.49
C CYS A 15 -8.70 -10.61 7.95
N ASP A 16 -9.54 -10.97 8.88
CA ASP A 16 -9.20 -11.04 10.30
C ASP A 16 -8.14 -12.11 10.63
N LEU A 17 -7.84 -13.01 9.71
CA LEU A 17 -6.74 -13.96 9.87
C LEU A 17 -5.38 -13.33 9.59
N VAL A 18 -5.33 -12.15 9.00
CA VAL A 18 -4.08 -11.44 8.72
C VAL A 18 -3.62 -10.70 9.98
N VAL A 19 -2.40 -11.00 10.41
CA VAL A 19 -1.82 -10.40 11.61
C VAL A 19 -0.94 -9.22 11.20
N GLY A 20 -1.16 -8.05 11.83
CA GLY A 20 -0.32 -6.89 11.67
C GLY A 20 1.05 -7.05 12.32
N PRO A 21 1.82 -5.97 12.45
CA PRO A 21 1.41 -4.59 12.20
C PRO A 21 1.19 -4.28 10.72
N PHE A 22 0.41 -3.23 10.46
CA PHE A 22 0.11 -2.73 9.13
C PHE A 22 0.74 -1.36 8.93
N TYR A 23 1.16 -1.08 7.68
CA TYR A 23 1.88 0.14 7.35
C TYR A 23 1.27 0.81 6.11
N HIS A 24 1.31 2.13 6.10
CA HIS A 24 0.87 2.94 4.96
C HIS A 24 1.92 4.00 4.65
N GLY A 25 2.36 4.06 3.39
CA GLY A 25 3.35 5.01 2.93
C GLY A 25 2.70 6.20 2.24
N THR A 26 3.14 7.41 2.59
CA THR A 26 2.59 8.66 2.04
C THR A 26 3.60 9.79 2.23
N LYS A 27 3.35 10.92 1.57
CA LYS A 27 4.07 12.18 1.81
C LYS A 27 3.25 13.16 2.65
N ALA A 28 2.03 12.77 3.03
CA ALA A 28 1.19 13.61 3.89
C ALA A 28 1.70 13.62 5.32
N ASN A 29 1.65 14.78 5.96
CA ASN A 29 2.00 14.93 7.37
C ASN A 29 0.75 14.69 8.22
N LEU A 30 0.66 13.53 8.83
CA LEU A 30 -0.52 13.08 9.57
C LEU A 30 -0.17 12.86 11.04
N SER A 31 -1.17 12.97 11.90
CA SER A 31 -1.03 12.80 13.34
C SER A 31 -1.65 11.50 13.81
N VAL A 32 -1.13 10.97 14.92
CA VAL A 32 -1.73 9.81 15.57
C VAL A 32 -3.19 10.12 15.91
N GLY A 33 -4.07 9.19 15.56
CA GLY A 33 -5.51 9.33 15.75
C GLY A 33 -6.26 9.79 14.52
N GLU A 34 -5.57 10.35 13.52
CA GLU A 34 -6.23 10.71 12.27
C GLU A 34 -6.65 9.47 11.48
N LEU A 35 -7.69 9.65 10.67
CA LEU A 35 -8.19 8.60 9.79
C LEU A 35 -7.80 8.91 8.36
N LEU A 36 -7.24 7.90 7.69
CA LEU A 36 -7.01 7.92 6.25
C LEU A 36 -8.21 7.29 5.56
N THR A 37 -8.83 8.01 4.65
CA THR A 37 -10.02 7.54 3.95
C THR A 37 -9.76 7.40 2.45
N ALA A 38 -10.54 6.52 1.81
CA ALA A 38 -10.58 6.44 0.35
C ALA A 38 -11.16 7.74 -0.24
N GLY A 39 -11.13 7.87 -1.58
CA GLY A 39 -11.66 9.05 -2.27
C GLY A 39 -10.58 10.05 -2.70
N PHE A 40 -9.32 9.75 -2.44
CA PHE A 40 -8.19 10.55 -2.93
C PHE A 40 -7.89 10.22 -4.40
N ARG A 41 -7.16 11.12 -5.08
CA ARG A 41 -6.72 10.85 -6.45
C ARG A 41 -5.52 9.92 -6.45
N SER A 42 -5.50 9.01 -7.43
CA SER A 42 -4.40 8.04 -7.56
C SER A 42 -3.06 8.74 -7.76
N ASN A 43 -2.01 8.22 -7.13
CA ASN A 43 -0.63 8.63 -7.38
C ASN A 43 -0.14 8.20 -8.78
N TYR A 44 -0.83 7.23 -9.39
CA TYR A 44 -0.47 6.66 -10.69
C TYR A 44 -1.23 7.31 -11.85
N ASP A 45 -2.43 7.82 -11.60
CA ASP A 45 -3.29 8.44 -12.62
C ASP A 45 -4.24 9.45 -11.95
N ASP A 46 -4.02 10.74 -12.20
CA ASP A 46 -4.79 11.84 -11.60
C ASP A 46 -6.27 11.82 -11.95
N SER A 47 -6.63 11.16 -13.07
CA SER A 47 -8.03 11.08 -13.48
C SER A 47 -8.83 10.07 -12.67
N VAL A 48 -8.14 9.22 -11.89
CA VAL A 48 -8.77 8.15 -11.12
C VAL A 48 -8.93 8.57 -9.66
N VAL A 49 -10.17 8.58 -9.18
CA VAL A 49 -10.50 8.73 -7.76
C VAL A 49 -10.59 7.35 -7.16
N MET A 50 -9.79 7.08 -6.13
CA MET A 50 -9.67 5.74 -5.56
C MET A 50 -10.86 5.41 -4.64
N ASN A 51 -11.39 4.19 -4.80
CA ASN A 51 -12.46 3.66 -3.95
C ASN A 51 -11.92 2.98 -2.70
N HIS A 52 -10.63 2.74 -2.65
CA HIS A 52 -9.96 2.00 -1.58
C HIS A 52 -8.77 2.78 -1.05
N ILE A 53 -8.42 2.52 0.21
CA ILE A 53 -7.14 2.91 0.81
C ILE A 53 -6.26 1.67 0.91
N TYR A 54 -4.95 1.85 0.69
CA TYR A 54 -4.00 0.75 0.53
C TYR A 54 -3.01 0.70 1.68
N PHE A 55 -2.60 -0.51 2.06
CA PHE A 55 -1.64 -0.72 3.15
C PHE A 55 -0.96 -2.08 2.98
N THR A 56 0.07 -2.34 3.78
CA THR A 56 0.87 -3.56 3.69
C THR A 56 1.37 -3.96 5.07
N THR A 57 1.74 -5.23 5.23
CA THR A 57 2.43 -5.70 6.43
C THR A 57 3.95 -5.58 6.32
N LEU A 58 4.48 -5.12 5.18
CA LEU A 58 5.92 -5.01 4.95
C LEU A 58 6.35 -3.54 4.92
N PRO A 59 7.18 -3.09 5.89
CA PRO A 59 7.64 -1.70 5.93
C PRO A 59 8.36 -1.24 4.66
N LYS A 60 9.09 -2.13 4.02
CA LYS A 60 9.80 -1.84 2.77
C LYS A 60 8.86 -1.43 1.64
N GLY A 61 7.72 -2.14 1.53
CA GLY A 61 6.70 -1.82 0.54
C GLY A 61 6.02 -0.48 0.83
N ALA A 62 5.71 -0.22 2.10
CA ALA A 62 5.15 1.07 2.50
C ALA A 62 6.14 2.22 2.22
N GLY A 63 7.43 2.00 2.48
CA GLY A 63 8.48 2.97 2.17
C GLY A 63 8.55 3.28 0.68
N LEU A 64 8.45 2.26 -0.17
CA LEU A 64 8.42 2.46 -1.61
C LEU A 64 7.22 3.31 -2.03
N ALA A 65 6.04 2.99 -1.51
CA ALA A 65 4.83 3.76 -1.78
C ALA A 65 4.99 5.23 -1.37
N ALA A 66 5.61 5.48 -0.22
CA ALA A 66 5.88 6.84 0.26
C ALA A 66 6.83 7.60 -0.66
N GLU A 67 7.88 6.93 -1.14
CA GLU A 67 8.89 7.57 -1.99
C GLU A 67 8.37 7.92 -3.38
N ILE A 68 7.43 7.15 -3.93
CA ILE A 68 6.84 7.42 -5.24
C ILE A 68 5.55 8.24 -5.16
N ALA A 69 5.02 8.49 -3.97
CA ALA A 69 3.79 9.24 -3.79
C ALA A 69 3.94 10.68 -4.30
N LYS A 70 2.83 11.24 -4.77
CA LYS A 70 2.78 12.64 -5.20
C LYS A 70 2.87 13.58 -4.01
N GLY A 71 3.40 14.77 -4.25
CA GLY A 71 3.49 15.83 -3.28
C GLY A 71 4.93 16.24 -2.99
N ASP A 72 5.06 17.37 -2.33
CA ASP A 72 6.35 18.01 -2.01
C ASP A 72 6.87 17.60 -0.62
N GLY A 73 6.06 16.89 0.15
CA GLY A 73 6.46 16.45 1.47
C GLY A 73 7.52 15.36 1.42
N ARG A 74 8.15 15.11 2.57
CA ARG A 74 9.07 13.99 2.69
C ARG A 74 8.29 12.66 2.76
N PRO A 75 8.88 11.56 2.29
CA PRO A 75 8.28 10.23 2.47
C PRO A 75 8.09 9.90 3.95
N ARG A 76 6.93 9.34 4.28
CA ARG A 76 6.59 8.91 5.64
C ARG A 76 5.93 7.54 5.61
N VAL A 77 6.18 6.74 6.64
CA VAL A 77 5.53 5.45 6.82
C VAL A 77 4.84 5.46 8.18
N TYR A 78 3.54 5.30 8.14
CA TYR A 78 2.73 5.24 9.35
C TYR A 78 2.37 3.80 9.69
N VAL A 79 2.31 3.52 11.00
CA VAL A 79 1.68 2.30 11.50
C VAL A 79 0.19 2.59 11.56
N VAL A 80 -0.61 1.71 10.96
CA VAL A 80 -2.04 1.95 10.82
C VAL A 80 -2.85 0.77 11.32
N MET A 81 -4.10 1.05 11.69
CA MET A 81 -5.06 0.03 12.06
C MET A 81 -6.26 0.10 11.10
N PRO A 82 -6.53 -0.97 10.33
CA PRO A 82 -7.73 -1.02 9.50
C PRO A 82 -8.97 -0.94 10.37
N MET A 83 -9.89 -0.03 10.01
CA MET A 83 -11.12 0.18 10.77
C MET A 83 -12.27 -0.69 10.28
N GLY A 84 -12.03 -1.45 9.23
CA GLY A 84 -13.02 -2.35 8.64
C GLY A 84 -12.35 -3.48 7.90
N ARG A 85 -13.12 -4.16 7.08
CA ARG A 85 -12.64 -5.32 6.33
C ARG A 85 -11.80 -4.91 5.14
N PHE A 86 -10.94 -5.80 4.72
CA PHE A 86 -10.02 -5.57 3.61
C PHE A 86 -9.79 -6.85 2.81
N GLU A 87 -9.14 -6.71 1.67
CA GLU A 87 -8.82 -7.82 0.76
C GLU A 87 -7.43 -7.60 0.16
N ASP A 88 -6.89 -8.65 -0.48
CA ASP A 88 -5.65 -8.54 -1.26
C ASP A 88 -5.76 -7.40 -2.26
N ASP A 89 -4.68 -6.62 -2.41
CA ASP A 89 -4.62 -5.58 -3.43
C ASP A 89 -4.47 -6.24 -4.82
N PRO A 90 -5.49 -6.14 -5.69
CA PRO A 90 -5.44 -6.79 -6.98
C PRO A 90 -4.41 -6.18 -7.94
N ASN A 91 -3.90 -4.99 -7.62
CA ASN A 91 -2.88 -4.33 -8.45
C ASN A 91 -1.53 -5.04 -8.38
N VAL A 92 -1.28 -5.80 -7.30
CA VAL A 92 -0.01 -6.50 -7.08
C VAL A 92 -0.17 -8.01 -6.86
N THR A 93 -1.40 -8.49 -6.70
CA THR A 93 -1.69 -9.90 -6.45
C THR A 93 -1.77 -10.66 -7.78
N ASN A 94 -1.10 -11.82 -7.84
CA ASN A 94 -1.05 -12.69 -9.03
C ASN A 94 -0.56 -11.96 -10.30
N LYS A 95 0.41 -11.07 -10.16
CA LYS A 95 1.02 -10.35 -11.28
C LYS A 95 2.26 -11.09 -11.77
N LYS A 96 3.44 -10.65 -11.37
CA LYS A 96 4.68 -11.30 -11.78
C LYS A 96 4.83 -12.69 -11.17
N PHE A 97 4.39 -12.85 -9.94
CA PHE A 97 4.39 -14.11 -9.21
C PHE A 97 2.99 -14.42 -8.70
N ARG A 98 2.70 -15.70 -8.48
CA ARG A 98 1.45 -16.12 -7.87
C ARG A 98 1.39 -15.62 -6.43
N GLY A 99 0.20 -15.23 -5.98
CA GLY A 99 -0.05 -14.79 -4.62
C GLY A 99 0.13 -13.30 -4.43
N ASN A 100 0.29 -12.90 -3.19
CA ASN A 100 0.48 -11.50 -2.77
C ASN A 100 1.83 -11.36 -2.07
N PRO A 101 2.94 -11.39 -2.83
CA PRO A 101 4.29 -11.39 -2.23
C PRO A 101 4.64 -10.10 -1.50
N THR A 102 4.02 -8.98 -1.86
CA THR A 102 4.22 -7.69 -1.17
C THR A 102 3.33 -7.53 0.05
N ARG A 103 2.45 -8.50 0.32
CA ARG A 103 1.49 -8.48 1.41
C ARG A 103 0.75 -7.15 1.49
N SER A 104 0.23 -6.73 0.35
CA SER A 104 -0.49 -5.47 0.18
C SER A 104 -1.99 -5.73 0.14
N TYR A 105 -2.73 -4.86 0.79
CA TYR A 105 -4.18 -4.98 0.95
C TYR A 105 -4.84 -3.66 0.63
N ARG A 106 -6.15 -3.71 0.43
CA ARG A 106 -6.97 -2.52 0.22
C ARG A 106 -8.27 -2.62 1.01
N SER A 107 -8.79 -1.47 1.42
CA SER A 107 -10.04 -1.39 2.17
C SER A 107 -10.86 -0.19 1.72
N GLU A 108 -12.18 -0.35 1.71
CA GLU A 108 -13.10 0.78 1.55
C GLU A 108 -13.29 1.55 2.86
N SER A 109 -12.91 0.94 3.98
CA SER A 109 -12.98 1.54 5.30
C SER A 109 -11.71 2.32 5.62
N PRO A 110 -11.77 3.30 6.55
CA PRO A 110 -10.60 4.09 6.92
C PRO A 110 -9.50 3.26 7.57
N LEU A 111 -8.29 3.80 7.52
CA LEU A 111 -7.15 3.37 8.33
C LEU A 111 -6.93 4.41 9.43
N LYS A 112 -6.77 3.97 10.67
CA LYS A 112 -6.42 4.86 11.78
C LYS A 112 -4.93 4.90 11.95
N ILE A 113 -4.35 6.11 12.02
CA ILE A 113 -2.93 6.30 12.31
C ILE A 113 -2.69 6.00 13.78
N ILE A 114 -1.84 5.02 14.08
CA ILE A 114 -1.51 4.66 15.46
C ILE A 114 -0.03 4.87 15.80
N GLY A 115 0.79 5.21 14.80
CA GLY A 115 2.20 5.52 15.01
C GLY A 115 2.87 5.87 13.70
N GLU A 116 4.16 6.18 13.79
CA GLU A 116 5.00 6.43 12.62
C GLU A 116 6.33 5.72 12.82
N ILE A 117 6.88 5.12 11.75
CA ILE A 117 8.25 4.64 11.79
C ILE A 117 9.14 5.63 11.04
N GLU A 118 10.31 5.92 11.62
CA GLU A 118 11.24 6.91 11.06
C GLU A 118 12.21 6.29 10.06
N ARG A 119 12.44 4.98 10.15
CA ARG A 119 13.41 4.28 9.31
C ARG A 119 12.83 2.98 8.78
N TRP A 120 13.13 2.71 7.53
CA TRP A 120 12.77 1.45 6.86
C TRP A 120 13.85 1.11 5.84
N GLU A 121 13.92 -0.16 5.46
CA GLU A 121 14.78 -0.60 4.39
C GLU A 121 14.21 -0.12 3.06
N SER A 122 15.01 0.62 2.29
CA SER A 122 14.60 1.13 0.98
C SER A 122 15.03 0.17 -0.13
N TYR A 123 14.32 0.23 -1.25
CA TYR A 123 14.76 -0.41 -2.48
C TYR A 123 15.93 0.38 -3.07
N ASP A 124 16.63 -0.24 -4.03
CA ASP A 124 17.70 0.40 -4.76
C ASP A 124 17.22 1.72 -5.39
N PRO A 125 17.99 2.82 -5.28
CA PRO A 125 17.60 4.11 -5.87
C PRO A 125 17.30 4.05 -7.36
N GLU A 126 18.02 3.22 -8.12
CA GLU A 126 17.77 3.05 -9.55
C GLU A 126 16.42 2.41 -9.80
N PHE A 127 16.04 1.42 -8.98
CA PHE A 127 14.73 0.78 -9.07
C PHE A 127 13.62 1.79 -8.80
N ILE A 128 13.79 2.61 -7.76
CA ILE A 128 12.81 3.65 -7.40
C ILE A 128 12.65 4.65 -8.54
N GLN A 129 13.77 5.08 -9.15
CA GLN A 129 13.73 6.02 -10.26
C GLN A 129 13.04 5.43 -11.49
N GLN A 130 13.32 4.18 -11.81
CA GLN A 130 12.64 3.47 -12.90
C GLN A 130 11.13 3.42 -12.67
N LEU A 131 10.72 3.15 -11.43
CA LEU A 131 9.31 3.09 -11.07
C LEU A 131 8.65 4.47 -11.20
N ARG A 132 9.32 5.53 -10.76
CA ARG A 132 8.84 6.90 -10.94
C ARG A 132 8.67 7.26 -12.41
N ASP A 133 9.61 6.87 -13.24
CA ASP A 133 9.56 7.13 -14.68
C ASP A 133 8.37 6.42 -15.32
N ARG A 134 8.10 5.18 -14.91
CA ARG A 134 6.95 4.41 -15.40
C ARG A 134 5.62 5.05 -14.98
N VAL A 135 5.55 5.55 -13.76
CA VAL A 135 4.36 6.27 -13.27
C VAL A 135 4.13 7.54 -14.08
N LYS A 136 5.18 8.33 -14.34
CA LYS A 136 5.11 9.54 -15.17
C LYS A 136 4.64 9.24 -16.59
N ALA A 137 5.08 8.11 -17.14
CA ALA A 137 4.69 7.69 -18.49
C ALA A 137 3.27 7.15 -18.56
N GLY A 138 2.57 7.03 -17.43
CA GLY A 138 1.22 6.49 -17.37
C GLY A 138 1.14 5.01 -17.71
N MET A 139 2.22 4.27 -17.47
CA MET A 139 2.27 2.85 -17.78
C MET A 139 1.57 2.04 -16.69
N GLY A 140 0.67 1.18 -17.10
CA GLY A 140 -0.07 0.30 -16.22
C GLY A 140 -1.54 0.69 -16.09
N VAL A 141 -2.35 -0.26 -15.69
CA VAL A 141 -3.80 -0.10 -15.46
C VAL A 141 -4.07 -0.27 -13.98
N ILE A 142 -4.80 0.69 -13.41
CA ILE A 142 -5.19 0.65 -12.00
C ILE A 142 -6.50 -0.14 -11.88
N ILE A 143 -6.51 -1.15 -11.01
CA ILE A 143 -7.72 -1.86 -10.61
C ILE A 143 -8.26 -1.14 -9.37
N ASN A 144 -9.33 -0.42 -9.59
CA ASN A 144 -9.92 0.43 -8.54
C ASN A 144 -10.98 -0.29 -7.73
#